data_377cfe405fd03bd197885da0e3e7dbe5
#
_entry.id   377cfe405fd03bd197885da0e3e7dbe5
#
_cell.length_a   1.000
_cell.length_b   1.000
_cell.length_c   1.000
_cell.angle_alpha   90.00
_cell.angle_beta   90.00
_cell.angle_gamma   90.00
#
_symmetry.space_group_name_H-M   'P 1'
#
loop_
_entity.id
_entity.type
_entity.pdbx_description
1 polymer ?
#
loop_
_entity_poly.entity_id
_entity_poly.type
_entity_poly.pdbx_seq_one_letter_code
_entity_poly.pdbx_strand_id
1 'polypeptide(L)'
;MSIEKFQNPYRFEDFKQLASDASLSKYEKIGFPDSYRAGKEEAIFTDIISKLQIRNGQEQILLDIGPGCSDLPNMIHSYAINNGCKVVLVDSREMLDALPNNESTTKYIGQFPNEVSELLITYQNRVDYIVTYSTLLCVFYDQCIFKFIDAAVLLLKPGGRLLVGDVPNISKRKRFFSSEAGKQFHRDFMKTDEVPEVEHLQLEPGQIDDGVITGILQRYRGFGYDSFLLPQNEKLPFANRREDILIVRN
;
A
#
# COMPACT_ATOMS: atom_id res chain seq x y z
N MET A 1 6.94 23.02 6.71
CA MET A 1 7.04 22.55 5.30
C MET A 1 5.63 22.60 4.73
N SER A 2 5.41 23.27 3.59
CA SER A 2 4.05 23.49 3.08
C SER A 2 3.46 22.19 2.53
N ILE A 3 2.17 21.97 2.77
CA ILE A 3 1.38 20.83 2.26
C ILE A 3 1.46 20.72 0.73
N GLU A 4 1.76 21.81 0.03
CA GLU A 4 1.93 21.85 -1.43
C GLU A 4 3.00 20.90 -1.97
N LYS A 5 4.05 20.60 -1.20
CA LYS A 5 5.15 19.70 -1.62
C LYS A 5 4.69 18.25 -1.80
N PHE A 6 3.53 17.85 -1.23
CA PHE A 6 2.98 16.51 -1.29
C PHE A 6 1.72 16.39 -2.17
N GLN A 7 1.44 17.40 -3.00
CA GLN A 7 0.26 17.40 -3.89
C GLN A 7 0.51 16.74 -5.25
N ASN A 8 1.76 16.55 -5.65
CA ASN A 8 2.10 15.90 -6.91
C ASN A 8 2.19 14.39 -6.72
N PRO A 9 1.69 13.59 -7.69
CA PRO A 9 1.89 12.15 -7.65
C PRO A 9 3.38 11.84 -7.80
N TYR A 10 3.93 11.10 -6.85
CA TYR A 10 5.29 10.63 -6.92
C TYR A 10 5.38 9.35 -7.75
N ARG A 11 6.38 9.28 -8.61
CA ARG A 11 6.78 8.08 -9.34
C ARG A 11 7.87 7.32 -8.58
N PHE A 12 8.20 6.12 -9.03
CA PHE A 12 9.24 5.31 -8.41
C PHE A 12 10.59 6.05 -8.29
N GLU A 13 11.00 6.77 -9.33
CA GLU A 13 12.25 7.55 -9.32
C GLU A 13 12.22 8.73 -8.34
N ASP A 14 11.05 9.35 -8.13
CA ASP A 14 10.91 10.43 -7.14
C ASP A 14 11.11 9.89 -5.72
N PHE A 15 10.59 8.70 -5.41
CA PHE A 15 10.80 8.04 -4.12
C PHE A 15 12.27 7.69 -3.87
N LYS A 16 13.05 7.31 -4.88
CA LYS A 16 14.50 7.12 -4.74
C LYS A 16 15.20 8.42 -4.31
N GLN A 17 14.81 9.54 -4.91
CA GLN A 17 15.34 10.86 -4.53
C GLN A 17 14.95 11.24 -3.10
N LEU A 18 13.67 11.05 -2.73
CA LEU A 18 13.22 11.32 -1.35
C LEU A 18 13.96 10.44 -0.33
N ALA A 19 14.17 9.16 -0.62
CA ALA A 19 14.87 8.24 0.27
C ALA A 19 16.33 8.65 0.50
N SER A 20 16.99 9.21 -0.55
CA SER A 20 18.37 9.68 -0.49
C SER A 20 18.55 10.99 0.25
N ASP A 21 17.50 11.78 0.44
CA ASP A 21 17.57 13.08 1.09
C ASP A 21 17.67 12.94 2.63
N ALA A 22 18.85 13.20 3.17
CA ALA A 22 19.11 13.09 4.61
C ALA A 22 18.37 14.16 5.46
N SER A 23 17.85 15.22 4.84
CA SER A 23 17.10 16.27 5.52
C SER A 23 15.64 15.89 5.81
N LEU A 24 15.13 14.85 5.14
CA LEU A 24 13.74 14.39 5.25
C LEU A 24 13.59 13.39 6.41
N SER A 25 12.43 13.46 7.07
CA SER A 25 12.03 12.44 8.04
C SER A 25 11.74 11.11 7.34
N LYS A 26 11.69 10.02 8.12
CA LYS A 26 11.32 8.69 7.59
C LYS A 26 9.94 8.65 6.92
N TYR A 27 9.00 9.51 7.33
CA TYR A 27 7.69 9.61 6.73
C TYR A 27 7.68 10.45 5.47
N GLU A 28 8.42 11.55 5.46
CA GLU A 28 8.59 12.39 4.27
C GLU A 28 9.29 11.63 3.14
N LYS A 29 10.23 10.75 3.46
CA LYS A 29 10.90 9.86 2.50
C LYS A 29 9.92 8.92 1.78
N ILE A 30 8.84 8.53 2.43
CA ILE A 30 7.77 7.70 1.83
C ILE A 30 6.55 8.55 1.37
N GLY A 31 6.74 9.86 1.19
CA GLY A 31 5.74 10.75 0.60
C GLY A 31 4.64 11.22 1.56
N PHE A 32 4.84 11.14 2.89
CA PHE A 32 3.85 11.59 3.86
C PHE A 32 4.43 12.65 4.81
N PRO A 33 3.69 13.73 5.09
CA PRO A 33 4.02 14.59 6.22
C PRO A 33 4.00 13.82 7.54
N ASP A 34 4.88 14.17 8.48
CA ASP A 34 4.94 13.52 9.81
C ASP A 34 3.58 13.51 10.51
N SER A 35 2.83 14.62 10.41
CA SER A 35 1.50 14.75 11.03
C SER A 35 0.49 13.68 10.57
N TYR A 36 0.73 13.03 9.44
CA TYR A 36 -0.17 12.01 8.88
C TYR A 36 0.20 10.58 9.27
N ARG A 37 1.45 10.34 9.67
CA ARG A 37 1.96 8.98 9.95
C ARG A 37 2.47 8.80 11.37
N ALA A 38 3.08 9.83 11.98
CA ALA A 38 3.66 9.72 13.32
C ALA A 38 2.62 9.23 14.34
N GLY A 39 2.95 8.16 15.07
CA GLY A 39 2.08 7.54 16.06
C GLY A 39 0.89 6.75 15.51
N LYS A 40 0.84 6.48 14.19
CA LYS A 40 -0.22 5.69 13.55
C LYS A 40 0.23 4.30 13.11
N GLU A 41 1.52 4.02 13.11
CA GLU A 41 2.07 2.80 12.54
C GLU A 41 1.59 1.53 13.25
N GLU A 42 1.40 1.57 14.59
CA GLU A 42 0.85 0.44 15.33
C GLU A 42 -0.59 0.07 14.90
N ALA A 43 -1.43 1.10 14.69
CA ALA A 43 -2.79 0.89 14.23
C ALA A 43 -2.82 0.34 12.79
N ILE A 44 -1.94 0.84 11.92
CA ILE A 44 -1.78 0.37 10.54
C ILE A 44 -1.27 -1.07 10.53
N PHE A 45 -0.24 -1.37 11.30
CA PHE A 45 0.30 -2.71 11.45
C PHE A 45 -0.78 -3.71 11.88
N THR A 46 -1.51 -3.38 12.95
CA THR A 46 -2.59 -4.24 13.47
C THR A 46 -3.66 -4.52 12.42
N ASP A 47 -4.05 -3.51 11.64
CA ASP A 47 -5.02 -3.64 10.57
C ASP A 47 -4.52 -4.55 9.43
N ILE A 48 -3.28 -4.37 8.98
CA ILE A 48 -2.63 -5.20 7.97
C ILE A 48 -2.59 -6.68 8.41
N ILE A 49 -2.09 -6.94 9.61
CA ILE A 49 -1.96 -8.32 10.12
C ILE A 49 -3.32 -8.99 10.26
N SER A 50 -4.34 -8.26 10.72
CA SER A 50 -5.70 -8.80 10.83
C SER A 50 -6.29 -9.23 9.48
N LYS A 51 -5.94 -8.53 8.39
CA LYS A 51 -6.40 -8.80 7.02
C LYS A 51 -5.59 -9.89 6.33
N LEU A 52 -4.28 -9.86 6.47
CA LEU A 52 -3.39 -10.91 5.93
C LEU A 52 -3.61 -12.25 6.63
N GLN A 53 -3.92 -12.24 7.93
CA GLN A 53 -4.11 -13.45 8.75
C GLN A 53 -2.90 -14.39 8.65
N ILE A 54 -1.70 -13.85 8.83
CA ILE A 54 -0.47 -14.63 8.87
C ILE A 54 -0.59 -15.69 9.98
N ARG A 55 -0.46 -16.95 9.61
CA ARG A 55 -0.58 -18.07 10.53
C ARG A 55 0.82 -18.48 11.00
N ASN A 56 0.90 -19.02 12.19
CA ASN A 56 2.13 -19.66 12.63
C ASN A 56 2.36 -20.95 11.81
N GLY A 57 3.50 -21.04 11.15
CA GLY A 57 3.86 -22.16 10.28
C GLY A 57 5.32 -22.08 9.85
N GLN A 58 5.88 -23.21 9.41
CA GLN A 58 7.25 -23.24 8.92
C GLN A 58 7.30 -23.05 7.41
N GLU A 59 8.39 -22.43 6.93
CA GLU A 59 8.70 -22.23 5.50
C GLU A 59 7.67 -21.40 4.70
N GLN A 60 6.89 -20.58 5.39
CA GLN A 60 6.01 -19.62 4.72
C GLN A 60 6.83 -18.45 4.15
N ILE A 61 6.30 -17.79 3.12
CA ILE A 61 6.95 -16.66 2.47
C ILE A 61 6.02 -15.46 2.53
N LEU A 62 6.52 -14.36 3.12
CA LEU A 62 5.94 -13.03 2.99
C LEU A 62 6.74 -12.24 1.96
N LEU A 63 6.08 -11.74 0.93
CA LEU A 63 6.64 -10.76 -0.02
C LEU A 63 6.06 -9.38 0.29
N ASP A 64 6.93 -8.41 0.53
CA ASP A 64 6.55 -7.00 0.69
C ASP A 64 7.01 -6.21 -0.55
N ILE A 65 6.04 -5.65 -1.29
CA ILE A 65 6.28 -4.91 -2.53
C ILE A 65 6.15 -3.42 -2.25
N GLY A 66 7.26 -2.70 -2.34
CA GLY A 66 7.31 -1.28 -2.02
C GLY A 66 7.20 -1.01 -0.52
N PRO A 67 8.02 -1.67 0.35
CA PRO A 67 7.92 -1.48 1.81
C PRO A 67 8.22 -0.04 2.25
N GLY A 68 9.02 0.70 1.48
CA GLY A 68 9.53 1.98 1.92
C GLY A 68 10.57 1.84 3.04
N CYS A 69 10.78 2.91 3.82
CA CYS A 69 11.85 2.97 4.84
C CYS A 69 11.36 3.52 6.21
N SER A 70 10.05 3.47 6.49
CA SER A 70 9.51 3.83 7.82
C SER A 70 9.63 2.67 8.82
N ASP A 71 9.03 2.80 10.01
CA ASP A 71 9.05 1.72 11.01
C ASP A 71 8.04 0.60 10.68
N LEU A 72 6.99 0.91 9.92
CA LEU A 72 5.93 -0.06 9.60
C LEU A 72 6.46 -1.36 8.95
N PRO A 73 7.35 -1.32 7.92
CA PRO A 73 7.94 -2.53 7.38
C PRO A 73 8.63 -3.39 8.44
N ASN A 74 9.39 -2.77 9.34
CA ASN A 74 10.10 -3.49 10.40
C ASN A 74 9.14 -4.23 11.33
N MET A 75 7.98 -3.65 11.65
CA MET A 75 6.94 -4.30 12.47
C MET A 75 6.34 -5.50 11.74
N ILE A 76 5.98 -5.34 10.46
CA ILE A 76 5.40 -6.41 9.62
C ILE A 76 6.40 -7.56 9.46
N HIS A 77 7.65 -7.23 9.11
CA HIS A 77 8.68 -8.24 8.85
C HIS A 77 9.05 -9.01 10.13
N SER A 78 9.22 -8.32 11.26
CA SER A 78 9.51 -8.96 12.55
C SER A 78 8.35 -9.89 12.95
N TYR A 79 7.12 -9.46 12.79
CA TYR A 79 5.96 -10.31 13.07
C TYR A 79 5.95 -11.56 12.17
N ALA A 80 6.17 -11.39 10.86
CA ALA A 80 6.19 -12.51 9.93
C ALA A 80 7.31 -13.52 10.26
N ILE A 81 8.52 -13.05 10.54
CA ILE A 81 9.66 -13.89 10.93
C ILE A 81 9.35 -14.66 12.22
N ASN A 82 8.79 -14.00 13.23
CA ASN A 82 8.40 -14.63 14.49
C ASN A 82 7.30 -15.68 14.32
N ASN A 83 6.54 -15.63 13.22
CA ASN A 83 5.55 -16.62 12.83
C ASN A 83 6.09 -17.64 11.80
N GLY A 84 7.39 -17.71 11.59
CA GLY A 84 8.05 -18.72 10.75
C GLY A 84 8.11 -18.39 9.27
N CYS A 85 7.87 -17.13 8.87
CA CYS A 85 8.01 -16.70 7.48
C CYS A 85 9.47 -16.35 7.14
N LYS A 86 9.87 -16.68 5.90
CA LYS A 86 10.94 -15.98 5.20
C LYS A 86 10.35 -14.71 4.58
N VAL A 87 11.10 -13.63 4.64
CA VAL A 87 10.67 -12.32 4.13
C VAL A 87 11.41 -11.99 2.85
N VAL A 88 10.68 -11.61 1.83
CA VAL A 88 11.21 -11.14 0.55
C VAL A 88 10.78 -9.70 0.36
N LEU A 89 11.72 -8.81 0.06
CA LEU A 89 11.49 -7.39 -0.12
C LEU A 89 11.82 -6.98 -1.55
N VAL A 90 11.03 -6.10 -2.12
CA VAL A 90 11.32 -5.49 -3.42
C VAL A 90 11.03 -3.99 -3.39
N ASP A 91 12.06 -3.19 -3.61
CA ASP A 91 12.00 -1.73 -3.68
C ASP A 91 13.29 -1.19 -4.32
N SER A 92 13.44 0.13 -4.37
CA SER A 92 14.70 0.78 -4.72
C SER A 92 15.81 0.44 -3.71
N ARG A 93 17.04 0.57 -4.14
CA ARG A 93 18.21 0.37 -3.27
C ARG A 93 18.15 1.28 -2.04
N GLU A 94 17.81 2.54 -2.26
CA GLU A 94 17.77 3.59 -1.25
C GLU A 94 16.77 3.28 -0.13
N MET A 95 15.62 2.69 -0.49
CA MET A 95 14.62 2.25 0.49
C MET A 95 15.10 1.00 1.23
N LEU A 96 15.61 0.00 0.49
CA LEU A 96 16.01 -1.28 1.08
C LEU A 96 17.25 -1.18 1.98
N ASP A 97 18.18 -0.25 1.69
CA ASP A 97 19.38 -0.05 2.51
C ASP A 97 19.03 0.50 3.91
N ALA A 98 17.87 1.17 4.05
CA ALA A 98 17.36 1.63 5.35
C ALA A 98 16.70 0.51 6.19
N LEU A 99 16.42 -0.64 5.60
CA LEU A 99 15.79 -1.76 6.30
C LEU A 99 16.85 -2.76 6.81
N PRO A 100 16.61 -3.43 7.96
CA PRO A 100 17.55 -4.40 8.52
C PRO A 100 17.90 -5.54 7.57
N ASN A 101 19.12 -6.05 7.67
CA ASN A 101 19.53 -7.30 7.06
C ASN A 101 19.48 -8.40 8.11
N ASN A 102 18.91 -9.54 7.80
CA ASN A 102 18.91 -10.74 8.61
C ASN A 102 18.87 -11.99 7.73
N GLU A 103 19.14 -13.15 8.30
CA GLU A 103 19.21 -14.43 7.57
C GLU A 103 17.85 -14.88 6.98
N SER A 104 16.75 -14.37 7.51
CA SER A 104 15.39 -14.69 7.04
C SER A 104 14.88 -13.72 5.98
N THR A 105 15.70 -12.73 5.58
CA THR A 105 15.27 -11.67 4.64
C THR A 105 16.10 -11.69 3.35
N THR A 106 15.43 -11.70 2.22
CA THR A 106 16.02 -11.55 0.89
C THR A 106 15.53 -10.25 0.26
N LYS A 107 16.43 -9.44 -0.29
CA LYS A 107 16.15 -8.14 -0.90
C LYS A 107 16.37 -8.19 -2.41
N TYR A 108 15.38 -7.77 -3.19
CA TYR A 108 15.45 -7.57 -4.62
C TYR A 108 15.37 -6.09 -4.95
N ILE A 109 16.40 -5.56 -5.59
CA ILE A 109 16.50 -4.14 -5.93
C ILE A 109 15.90 -3.91 -7.31
N GLY A 110 14.91 -3.03 -7.41
CA GLY A 110 14.29 -2.64 -8.67
C GLY A 110 12.79 -2.39 -8.56
N GLN A 111 12.25 -1.81 -9.62
CA GLN A 111 10.82 -1.56 -9.74
C GLN A 111 10.05 -2.84 -10.07
N PHE A 112 9.14 -3.25 -9.19
CA PHE A 112 8.25 -4.39 -9.45
C PHE A 112 7.17 -4.03 -10.48
N PRO A 113 6.86 -4.92 -11.45
CA PRO A 113 7.52 -6.20 -11.75
C PRO A 113 8.66 -6.09 -12.77
N ASN A 114 8.90 -4.92 -13.35
CA ASN A 114 9.65 -4.75 -14.60
C ASN A 114 11.14 -5.03 -14.46
N GLU A 115 11.73 -4.77 -13.29
CA GLU A 115 13.19 -4.84 -13.08
C GLU A 115 13.61 -6.02 -12.19
N VAL A 116 12.69 -6.91 -11.83
CA VAL A 116 12.93 -8.00 -10.86
C VAL A 116 12.52 -9.37 -11.42
N SER A 117 12.93 -9.66 -12.65
CA SER A 117 12.60 -10.92 -13.35
C SER A 117 13.05 -12.17 -12.59
N GLU A 118 14.18 -12.13 -11.90
CA GLU A 118 14.67 -13.22 -11.07
C GLU A 118 13.70 -13.54 -9.92
N LEU A 119 13.17 -12.51 -9.23
CA LEU A 119 12.15 -12.68 -8.21
C LEU A 119 10.92 -13.39 -8.78
N LEU A 120 10.43 -12.93 -9.94
CA LEU A 120 9.24 -13.50 -10.56
C LEU A 120 9.42 -14.99 -10.88
N ILE A 121 10.59 -15.39 -11.40
CA ILE A 121 10.90 -16.79 -11.71
C ILE A 121 11.04 -17.61 -10.42
N THR A 122 11.77 -17.08 -9.43
CA THR A 122 12.10 -17.81 -8.20
C THR A 122 10.86 -18.10 -7.35
N TYR A 123 9.93 -17.13 -7.28
CA TYR A 123 8.78 -17.21 -6.36
C TYR A 123 7.44 -17.50 -7.03
N GLN A 124 7.40 -17.83 -8.32
CA GLN A 124 6.16 -18.19 -9.00
C GLN A 124 5.44 -19.34 -8.27
N ASN A 125 4.16 -19.14 -7.92
CA ASN A 125 3.30 -20.09 -7.19
C ASN A 125 3.84 -20.53 -5.81
N ARG A 126 4.65 -19.70 -5.12
CA ARG A 126 5.34 -20.09 -3.88
C ARG A 126 5.04 -19.20 -2.69
N VAL A 127 4.48 -18.00 -2.92
CA VAL A 127 4.30 -16.97 -1.88
C VAL A 127 3.00 -17.18 -1.12
N ASP A 128 3.08 -17.18 0.21
CA ASP A 128 1.92 -17.30 1.10
C ASP A 128 1.19 -15.96 1.28
N TYR A 129 1.96 -14.92 1.51
CA TYR A 129 1.44 -13.59 1.81
C TYR A 129 2.16 -12.56 0.99
N ILE A 130 1.40 -11.70 0.35
CA ILE A 130 1.93 -10.51 -0.32
C ILE A 130 1.28 -9.29 0.31
N VAL A 131 2.08 -8.30 0.65
CA VAL A 131 1.63 -6.97 1.05
C VAL A 131 2.21 -5.93 0.10
N THR A 132 1.38 -4.98 -0.28
CA THR A 132 1.79 -3.73 -0.94
C THR A 132 0.92 -2.62 -0.36
N TYR A 133 1.51 -1.74 0.44
CA TYR A 133 0.77 -0.79 1.27
C TYR A 133 1.14 0.65 0.91
N SER A 134 0.14 1.49 0.63
CA SER A 134 0.29 2.87 0.13
C SER A 134 1.02 2.99 -1.23
N THR A 135 1.20 1.91 -1.97
CA THR A 135 2.01 1.84 -3.19
C THR A 135 1.16 2.02 -4.46
N LEU A 136 -0.11 1.58 -4.45
CA LEU A 136 -0.92 1.48 -5.68
C LEU A 136 -1.10 2.81 -6.40
N LEU A 137 -1.11 3.95 -5.70
CA LEU A 137 -1.22 5.26 -6.33
C LEU A 137 0.03 5.58 -7.17
N CYS A 138 1.22 5.30 -6.65
CA CYS A 138 2.47 5.43 -7.40
C CYS A 138 2.43 4.54 -8.66
N VAL A 139 2.05 3.28 -8.50
CA VAL A 139 1.89 2.33 -9.61
C VAL A 139 0.91 2.86 -10.66
N PHE A 140 -0.21 3.45 -10.24
CA PHE A 140 -1.24 3.99 -11.13
C PHE A 140 -0.71 5.12 -12.03
N TYR A 141 0.22 5.92 -11.53
CA TYR A 141 0.85 7.00 -12.32
C TYR A 141 2.02 6.52 -13.17
N ASP A 142 2.71 5.49 -12.74
CA ASP A 142 4.03 5.13 -13.30
C ASP A 142 3.95 3.94 -14.25
N GLN A 143 2.95 3.07 -14.07
CA GLN A 143 2.80 1.85 -14.87
C GLN A 143 1.35 1.35 -14.92
N CYS A 144 1.11 0.26 -15.64
CA CYS A 144 -0.20 -0.37 -15.70
C CYS A 144 -0.47 -1.16 -14.40
N ILE A 145 -1.48 -0.74 -13.62
CA ILE A 145 -1.88 -1.40 -12.36
C ILE A 145 -2.24 -2.87 -12.56
N PHE A 146 -2.83 -3.23 -13.70
CA PHE A 146 -3.17 -4.62 -13.97
C PHE A 146 -1.92 -5.48 -14.21
N LYS A 147 -0.89 -4.97 -14.90
CA LYS A 147 0.38 -5.69 -15.01
C LYS A 147 1.05 -5.90 -13.65
N PHE A 148 0.98 -4.89 -12.78
CA PHE A 148 1.51 -4.97 -11.43
C PHE A 148 0.81 -6.03 -10.60
N ILE A 149 -0.53 -5.99 -10.52
CA ILE A 149 -1.30 -6.95 -9.72
C ILE A 149 -1.28 -8.34 -10.35
N ASP A 150 -1.34 -8.46 -11.70
CA ASP A 150 -1.22 -9.74 -12.42
C ASP A 150 0.10 -10.45 -12.06
N ALA A 151 1.23 -9.71 -12.07
CA ALA A 151 2.50 -10.26 -11.67
C ALA A 151 2.52 -10.70 -10.19
N ALA A 152 1.91 -9.91 -9.29
CA ALA A 152 1.83 -10.27 -7.89
C ALA A 152 0.99 -11.54 -7.63
N VAL A 153 -0.20 -11.66 -8.23
CA VAL A 153 -1.04 -12.84 -8.02
C VAL A 153 -0.46 -14.13 -8.61
N LEU A 154 0.37 -14.05 -9.65
CA LEU A 154 1.10 -15.20 -10.20
C LEU A 154 2.14 -15.78 -9.22
N LEU A 155 2.58 -15.01 -8.25
CA LEU A 155 3.50 -15.46 -7.20
C LEU A 155 2.79 -16.23 -6.08
N LEU A 156 1.49 -15.98 -5.87
CA LEU A 156 0.73 -16.64 -4.82
C LEU A 156 0.66 -18.15 -5.03
N LYS A 157 0.88 -18.92 -3.97
CA LYS A 157 0.53 -20.35 -3.94
C LYS A 157 -0.98 -20.53 -3.70
N PRO A 158 -1.56 -21.73 -3.92
CA PRO A 158 -2.92 -22.03 -3.49
C PRO A 158 -3.12 -21.70 -2.00
N GLY A 159 -4.20 -21.01 -1.66
CA GLY A 159 -4.46 -20.45 -0.31
C GLY A 159 -3.72 -19.15 0.02
N GLY A 160 -2.82 -18.69 -0.85
CA GLY A 160 -2.05 -17.47 -0.67
C GLY A 160 -2.90 -16.19 -0.76
N ARG A 161 -2.43 -15.12 -0.11
CA ARG A 161 -3.16 -13.85 0.04
C ARG A 161 -2.32 -12.66 -0.40
N LEU A 162 -2.92 -11.77 -1.19
CA LEU A 162 -2.36 -10.45 -1.52
C LEU A 162 -3.22 -9.36 -0.90
N LEU A 163 -2.64 -8.53 -0.06
CA LEU A 163 -3.24 -7.31 0.45
C LEU A 163 -2.67 -6.11 -0.30
N VAL A 164 -3.52 -5.43 -1.08
CA VAL A 164 -3.24 -4.11 -1.64
C VAL A 164 -3.88 -3.10 -0.71
N GLY A 165 -3.08 -2.51 0.16
CA GLY A 165 -3.59 -1.66 1.24
C GLY A 165 -3.40 -0.18 0.97
N ASP A 166 -4.20 0.62 1.70
CA ASP A 166 -4.17 2.08 1.70
C ASP A 166 -4.42 2.70 0.32
N VAL A 167 -5.34 2.11 -0.44
CA VAL A 167 -5.72 2.56 -1.78
C VAL A 167 -6.57 3.82 -1.67
N PRO A 168 -6.12 4.98 -2.18
CA PRO A 168 -6.95 6.17 -2.21
C PRO A 168 -8.13 5.96 -3.14
N ASN A 169 -9.33 6.42 -2.73
CA ASN A 169 -10.54 6.36 -3.51
C ASN A 169 -11.19 7.73 -3.57
N ILE A 170 -11.12 8.39 -4.72
CA ILE A 170 -11.68 9.73 -4.88
C ILE A 170 -13.21 9.74 -4.74
N SER A 171 -13.90 8.68 -5.17
CA SER A 171 -15.34 8.56 -5.00
C SER A 171 -15.73 8.46 -3.53
N LYS A 172 -14.99 7.67 -2.73
CA LYS A 172 -15.19 7.59 -1.28
C LYS A 172 -14.87 8.92 -0.59
N ARG A 173 -13.79 9.60 -1.01
CA ARG A 173 -13.45 10.94 -0.51
C ARG A 173 -14.59 11.93 -0.76
N LYS A 174 -15.17 11.94 -1.97
CA LYS A 174 -16.31 12.80 -2.32
C LYS A 174 -17.52 12.49 -1.42
N ARG A 175 -17.88 11.21 -1.26
CA ARG A 175 -18.97 10.80 -0.36
C ARG A 175 -18.75 11.27 1.08
N PHE A 176 -17.52 11.12 1.59
CA PHE A 176 -17.20 11.56 2.94
C PHE A 176 -17.36 13.08 3.09
N PHE A 177 -16.71 13.89 2.25
CA PHE A 177 -16.74 15.33 2.39
C PHE A 177 -18.12 15.97 2.05
N SER A 178 -19.01 15.25 1.40
CA SER A 178 -20.42 15.67 1.22
C SER A 178 -21.27 15.46 2.47
N SER A 179 -20.85 14.59 3.39
CA SER A 179 -21.56 14.31 4.63
C SER A 179 -21.33 15.38 5.70
N GLU A 180 -22.24 15.49 6.68
CA GLU A 180 -22.05 16.43 7.78
C GLU A 180 -20.80 16.10 8.63
N ALA A 181 -20.51 14.81 8.83
CA ALA A 181 -19.29 14.39 9.52
C ALA A 181 -18.02 14.83 8.76
N GLY A 182 -18.02 14.72 7.42
CA GLY A 182 -16.91 15.17 6.58
C GLY A 182 -16.73 16.67 6.56
N LYS A 183 -17.80 17.44 6.52
CA LYS A 183 -17.78 18.90 6.65
C LYS A 183 -17.21 19.35 7.99
N GLN A 184 -17.66 18.71 9.08
CA GLN A 184 -17.13 19.00 10.42
C GLN A 184 -15.65 18.64 10.53
N PHE A 185 -15.26 17.46 10.03
CA PHE A 185 -13.85 17.06 9.95
C PHE A 185 -13.00 18.09 9.19
N HIS A 186 -13.51 18.62 8.07
CA HIS A 186 -12.81 19.64 7.28
C HIS A 186 -12.60 20.93 8.10
N ARG A 187 -13.66 21.44 8.76
CA ARG A 187 -13.56 22.63 9.59
C ARG A 187 -12.53 22.46 10.72
N ASP A 188 -12.57 21.33 11.40
CA ASP A 188 -11.65 21.04 12.52
C ASP A 188 -10.21 20.91 12.05
N PHE A 189 -9.99 20.28 10.91
CA PHE A 189 -8.66 20.05 10.37
C PHE A 189 -8.04 21.29 9.75
N MET A 190 -8.80 22.02 8.94
CA MET A 190 -8.33 23.22 8.24
C MET A 190 -8.41 24.50 9.09
N LYS A 191 -9.09 24.43 10.26
CA LYS A 191 -9.36 25.59 11.12
C LYS A 191 -10.08 26.71 10.37
N THR A 192 -11.12 26.36 9.61
CA THR A 192 -11.92 27.25 8.77
C THR A 192 -13.41 26.96 8.94
N ASP A 193 -14.25 27.92 8.67
CA ASP A 193 -15.70 27.74 8.58
C ASP A 193 -16.17 27.35 7.17
N GLU A 194 -15.26 27.35 6.20
CA GLU A 194 -15.56 26.96 4.83
C GLU A 194 -15.98 25.49 4.74
N VAL A 195 -16.81 25.18 3.77
CA VAL A 195 -17.27 23.80 3.48
C VAL A 195 -16.57 23.32 2.21
N PRO A 196 -16.06 22.08 2.19
CA PRO A 196 -15.44 21.57 0.96
C PRO A 196 -16.46 21.53 -0.18
N GLU A 197 -16.09 22.07 -1.32
CA GLU A 197 -16.85 21.88 -2.54
C GLU A 197 -16.66 20.45 -3.03
N VAL A 198 -17.76 19.77 -3.34
CA VAL A 198 -17.76 18.40 -3.85
C VAL A 198 -18.71 18.27 -5.01
N GLU A 199 -18.14 18.00 -6.19
CA GLU A 199 -18.90 17.69 -7.40
C GLU A 199 -18.79 16.20 -7.71
N HIS A 200 -19.88 15.44 -7.50
CA HIS A 200 -19.88 13.99 -7.68
C HIS A 200 -19.64 13.55 -9.11
N LEU A 201 -20.17 14.28 -10.09
CA LEU A 201 -20.08 13.93 -11.51
C LEU A 201 -18.86 14.53 -12.23
N GLN A 202 -18.05 15.32 -11.53
CA GLN A 202 -16.83 15.86 -12.10
C GLN A 202 -15.78 14.75 -12.27
N LEU A 203 -15.25 14.62 -13.48
CA LEU A 203 -14.11 13.75 -13.75
C LEU A 203 -12.84 14.32 -13.09
N GLU A 204 -12.10 13.46 -12.43
CA GLU A 204 -10.80 13.79 -11.85
C GLU A 204 -9.72 12.89 -12.47
N PRO A 205 -9.12 13.33 -13.60
CA PRO A 205 -8.09 12.53 -14.28
C PRO A 205 -6.94 12.19 -13.37
N GLY A 206 -6.42 10.97 -13.50
CA GLY A 206 -5.29 10.51 -12.69
C GLY A 206 -5.66 10.10 -11.26
N GLN A 207 -6.95 10.00 -10.91
CA GLN A 207 -7.39 9.52 -9.60
C GLN A 207 -7.95 8.10 -9.67
N ILE A 208 -7.70 7.32 -8.62
CA ILE A 208 -8.35 6.01 -8.43
C ILE A 208 -9.76 6.27 -7.88
N ASP A 209 -10.76 5.73 -8.55
CA ASP A 209 -12.17 5.84 -8.21
C ASP A 209 -12.83 4.47 -7.97
N ASP A 210 -14.14 4.47 -7.68
CA ASP A 210 -14.90 3.22 -7.51
C ASP A 210 -14.88 2.34 -8.77
N GLY A 211 -14.78 2.94 -9.97
CA GLY A 211 -14.71 2.21 -11.24
C GLY A 211 -13.41 1.42 -11.36
N VAL A 212 -12.28 2.03 -11.03
CA VAL A 212 -10.96 1.36 -11.00
C VAL A 212 -10.96 0.23 -9.97
N ILE A 213 -11.42 0.49 -8.75
CA ILE A 213 -11.45 -0.50 -7.67
C ILE A 213 -12.35 -1.69 -8.05
N THR A 214 -13.56 -1.40 -8.55
CA THR A 214 -14.51 -2.45 -8.99
C THR A 214 -13.91 -3.25 -10.16
N GLY A 215 -13.22 -2.59 -11.09
CA GLY A 215 -12.52 -3.23 -12.19
C GLY A 215 -11.46 -4.22 -11.71
N ILE A 216 -10.69 -3.86 -10.68
CA ILE A 216 -9.71 -4.75 -10.04
C ILE A 216 -10.44 -5.98 -9.46
N LEU A 217 -11.48 -5.79 -8.66
CA LEU A 217 -12.20 -6.89 -8.03
C LEU A 217 -12.78 -7.85 -9.09
N GLN A 218 -13.44 -7.33 -10.11
CA GLN A 218 -14.06 -8.14 -11.16
C GLN A 218 -13.03 -8.91 -11.99
N ARG A 219 -11.87 -8.28 -12.30
CA ARG A 219 -10.80 -8.92 -13.06
C ARG A 219 -10.32 -10.19 -12.35
N TYR A 220 -9.98 -10.11 -11.08
CA TYR A 220 -9.41 -11.26 -10.36
C TYR A 220 -10.45 -12.33 -10.04
N ARG A 221 -11.72 -11.96 -9.81
CA ARG A 221 -12.82 -12.94 -9.77
C ARG A 221 -12.98 -13.68 -11.10
N GLY A 222 -12.87 -12.96 -12.21
CA GLY A 222 -12.89 -13.56 -13.55
C GLY A 222 -11.74 -14.55 -13.81
N PHE A 223 -10.61 -14.40 -13.12
CA PHE A 223 -9.46 -15.31 -13.18
C PHE A 223 -9.50 -16.43 -12.13
N GLY A 224 -10.58 -16.57 -11.36
CA GLY A 224 -10.78 -17.62 -10.37
C GLY A 224 -10.16 -17.35 -9.00
N TYR A 225 -9.79 -16.12 -8.71
CA TYR A 225 -9.42 -15.69 -7.36
C TYR A 225 -10.64 -15.15 -6.61
N ASP A 226 -10.65 -15.28 -5.28
CA ASP A 226 -11.56 -14.47 -4.47
C ASP A 226 -10.97 -13.07 -4.28
N SER A 227 -11.79 -12.04 -4.45
CA SER A 227 -11.37 -10.66 -4.24
C SER A 227 -12.40 -9.88 -3.44
N PHE A 228 -11.92 -9.11 -2.46
CA PHE A 228 -12.74 -8.40 -1.49
C PHE A 228 -12.28 -6.95 -1.36
N LEU A 229 -13.24 -6.04 -1.27
CA LEU A 229 -13.01 -4.68 -0.83
C LEU A 229 -13.21 -4.64 0.68
N LEU A 230 -12.18 -4.25 1.41
CA LEU A 230 -12.18 -4.20 2.87
C LEU A 230 -12.12 -2.76 3.36
N PRO A 231 -12.93 -2.37 4.35
CA PRO A 231 -12.79 -1.07 4.99
C PRO A 231 -11.49 -1.01 5.78
N GLN A 232 -10.93 0.19 5.91
CA GLN A 232 -9.88 0.46 6.88
C GLN A 232 -10.46 0.66 8.27
N ASN A 233 -9.68 0.33 9.31
CA ASN A 233 -10.03 0.64 10.67
C ASN A 233 -10.17 2.16 10.85
N GLU A 234 -11.19 2.62 11.58
CA GLU A 234 -11.48 4.05 11.81
C GLU A 234 -10.31 4.83 12.44
N LYS A 235 -9.43 4.14 13.15
CA LYS A 235 -8.23 4.75 13.76
C LYS A 235 -7.13 5.07 12.75
N LEU A 236 -7.22 4.57 11.52
CA LEU A 236 -6.23 4.84 10.48
C LEU A 236 -6.38 6.28 9.93
N PRO A 237 -5.28 6.93 9.55
CA PRO A 237 -5.28 8.38 9.22
C PRO A 237 -6.24 8.78 8.11
N PHE A 238 -6.53 7.87 7.18
CA PHE A 238 -7.29 8.15 5.98
C PHE A 238 -8.43 7.16 5.73
N ALA A 239 -8.90 6.45 6.77
CA ALA A 239 -9.95 5.44 6.67
C ALA A 239 -11.24 5.94 5.98
N ASN A 240 -11.50 7.25 6.10
CA ASN A 240 -12.65 7.91 5.49
C ASN A 240 -12.57 8.12 3.97
N ARG A 241 -11.40 7.88 3.35
CA ARG A 241 -11.16 8.11 1.92
C ARG A 241 -10.25 7.08 1.26
N ARG A 242 -9.88 6.02 1.98
CA ARG A 242 -9.05 4.91 1.50
C ARG A 242 -9.68 3.58 1.80
N GLU A 243 -9.30 2.58 1.06
CA GLU A 243 -9.82 1.21 1.14
C GLU A 243 -8.68 0.22 0.91
N ASP A 244 -8.93 -1.03 1.27
CA ASP A 244 -7.98 -2.11 1.05
C ASP A 244 -8.61 -3.17 0.16
N ILE A 245 -7.81 -3.77 -0.72
CA ILE A 245 -8.23 -4.86 -1.58
C ILE A 245 -7.49 -6.12 -1.13
N LEU A 246 -8.24 -7.17 -0.81
CA LEU A 246 -7.70 -8.48 -0.51
C LEU A 246 -8.00 -9.42 -1.68
N ILE A 247 -6.96 -10.07 -2.21
CA ILE A 247 -7.09 -11.11 -3.24
C ILE A 247 -6.58 -12.42 -2.66
N VAL A 248 -7.35 -13.49 -2.78
CA VAL A 248 -7.03 -14.81 -2.26
C VAL A 248 -7.02 -15.80 -3.43
N ARG A 249 -5.97 -16.58 -3.53
CA ARG A 249 -5.89 -17.68 -4.48
C ARG A 249 -6.50 -18.94 -3.87
N ASN A 250 -7.54 -19.47 -4.50
CA ASN A 250 -8.17 -20.74 -4.10
C ASN A 250 -7.32 -21.96 -4.47
#